data_32fbef07a98090723a59cdbac7791fcf
#
_entry.id   32fbef07a98090723a59cdbac7791fcf
#
_cell.length_a   1.000
_cell.length_b   1.000
_cell.length_c   1.000
_cell.angle_alpha   90.00
_cell.angle_beta   90.00
_cell.angle_gamma   90.00
#
_symmetry.space_group_name_H-M   'P 1'
#
loop_
_entity.id
_entity.type
_entity.pdbx_description
1 polymer ?
#
loop_
_entity_poly.entity_id
_entity_poly.type
_entity_poly.pdbx_seq_one_letter_code
_entity_poly.pdbx_strand_id
1 'polypeptide(L)'
;VMHEALAIDIGGTKVEAAVVDTDGRIVPGTRFRGSTGPLATREDLEATIIATAAQSVAANGGSVSGIGIGSAGPIGTTDGSISPINLPRLAAFRVVEAVRRFTTGAVELRLDGTCIALAEHWQGALRGTENGMGIVVSTGIGGGIILGSRLIAGASGNAGHLGQMQLRRREPDATGAPWTLEGIASGTATVAWARAQGWTGSTGEQLGADAAAGTDVAVRAIHRSAEAVGEALCSITTLLDLERVAVGGGFSRVSPDYLDLVQASATASALHDYARKLRVVRSGLDADGPLIGAAALVLRP
;
A
#
# COMPACT_ATOMS: atom_id res chain seq x y z
N VAL A 1 -2.50 30.16 12.27
CA VAL A 1 -2.30 29.53 10.94
C VAL A 1 -2.68 28.08 11.14
N MET A 2 -3.76 27.61 10.48
CA MET A 2 -4.07 26.16 10.51
C MET A 2 -2.95 25.44 9.76
N HIS A 3 -2.35 24.45 10.41
CA HIS A 3 -1.32 23.63 9.82
C HIS A 3 -2.02 22.48 9.07
N GLU A 4 -2.36 22.72 7.82
CA GLU A 4 -3.00 21.75 6.93
C GLU A 4 -2.03 21.33 5.85
N ALA A 5 -2.02 20.08 5.47
CA ALA A 5 -1.15 19.55 4.45
C ALA A 5 -1.94 19.05 3.24
N LEU A 6 -1.42 19.30 2.04
CA LEU A 6 -1.87 18.61 0.85
C LEU A 6 -1.32 17.19 0.86
N ALA A 7 -2.19 16.20 0.78
CA ALA A 7 -1.87 14.81 0.57
C ALA A 7 -2.10 14.44 -0.90
N ILE A 8 -1.15 13.74 -1.50
CA ILE A 8 -1.26 13.22 -2.87
C ILE A 8 -0.95 11.72 -2.85
N ASP A 9 -1.85 10.90 -3.40
CA ASP A 9 -1.66 9.47 -3.59
C ASP A 9 -1.65 9.14 -5.09
N ILE A 10 -0.53 8.62 -5.60
CA ILE A 10 -0.33 8.32 -7.02
C ILE A 10 -0.35 6.81 -7.23
N GLY A 11 -1.49 6.30 -7.63
CA GLY A 11 -1.71 4.88 -7.94
C GLY A 11 -1.68 4.59 -9.44
N GLY A 12 -1.73 3.29 -9.78
CA GLY A 12 -1.68 2.82 -11.18
C GLY A 12 -2.91 3.14 -12.02
N THR A 13 -4.06 3.39 -11.40
CA THR A 13 -5.34 3.65 -12.10
C THR A 13 -5.92 5.02 -11.78
N LYS A 14 -5.47 5.65 -10.72
CA LYS A 14 -5.93 6.96 -10.26
C LYS A 14 -4.82 7.71 -9.52
N VAL A 15 -4.92 9.03 -9.52
CA VAL A 15 -4.29 9.91 -8.54
C VAL A 15 -5.39 10.52 -7.69
N GLU A 16 -5.18 10.62 -6.38
CA GLU A 16 -6.06 11.34 -5.46
C GLU A 16 -5.27 12.42 -4.74
N ALA A 17 -5.93 13.55 -4.47
CA ALA A 17 -5.40 14.60 -3.61
C ALA A 17 -6.48 15.10 -2.67
N ALA A 18 -6.10 15.44 -1.45
CA ALA A 18 -6.97 16.07 -0.46
C ALA A 18 -6.15 16.89 0.52
N VAL A 19 -6.77 17.88 1.14
CA VAL A 19 -6.16 18.56 2.28
C VAL A 19 -6.52 17.81 3.56
N VAL A 20 -5.54 17.65 4.43
CA VAL A 20 -5.67 16.94 5.73
C VAL A 20 -5.24 17.89 6.84
N ASP A 21 -6.03 17.94 7.91
CA ASP A 21 -5.77 18.74 9.09
C ASP A 21 -4.80 18.08 10.08
N THR A 22 -4.43 18.79 11.13
CA THR A 22 -3.51 18.30 12.19
C THR A 22 -4.07 17.14 13.00
N ASP A 23 -5.37 16.91 12.94
CA ASP A 23 -6.04 15.77 13.58
C ASP A 23 -6.08 14.53 12.66
N GLY A 24 -5.54 14.65 11.43
CA GLY A 24 -5.55 13.56 10.44
C GLY A 24 -6.88 13.37 9.74
N ARG A 25 -7.75 14.40 9.72
CA ARG A 25 -9.03 14.37 9.03
C ARG A 25 -8.93 15.03 7.68
N ILE A 26 -9.54 14.42 6.68
CA ILE A 26 -9.67 15.05 5.35
C ILE A 26 -10.63 16.23 5.46
N VAL A 27 -10.16 17.41 5.04
CA VAL A 27 -10.97 18.63 5.02
C VAL A 27 -12.10 18.45 4.00
N PRO A 28 -13.38 18.63 4.40
CA PRO A 28 -14.52 18.43 3.50
C PRO A 28 -14.43 19.29 2.23
N GLY A 29 -14.76 18.69 1.08
CA GLY A 29 -14.76 19.38 -0.21
C GLY A 29 -13.40 19.54 -0.87
N THR A 30 -12.29 19.08 -0.25
CA THR A 30 -10.93 19.19 -0.82
C THR A 30 -10.43 17.94 -1.53
N ARG A 31 -11.18 16.83 -1.50
CA ARG A 31 -10.79 15.58 -2.15
C ARG A 31 -11.13 15.58 -3.63
N PHE A 32 -10.11 15.43 -4.46
CA PHE A 32 -10.22 15.32 -5.91
C PHE A 32 -9.53 14.08 -6.42
N ARG A 33 -9.96 13.61 -7.59
CA ARG A 33 -9.44 12.40 -8.21
C ARG A 33 -9.24 12.62 -9.70
N GLY A 34 -8.11 12.19 -10.22
CA GLY A 34 -7.81 12.09 -11.65
C GLY A 34 -7.56 10.64 -12.06
N SER A 35 -7.89 10.30 -13.30
CA SER A 35 -7.60 8.98 -13.84
C SER A 35 -6.15 8.88 -14.27
N THR A 36 -5.49 7.76 -13.93
CA THR A 36 -4.19 7.36 -14.46
C THR A 36 -4.34 6.03 -15.20
N GLY A 37 -3.27 5.53 -15.78
CA GLY A 37 -3.29 4.22 -16.42
C GLY A 37 -2.10 4.00 -17.35
N PRO A 38 -1.77 2.75 -17.68
CA PRO A 38 -0.58 2.42 -18.46
C PRO A 38 -0.63 2.90 -19.92
N LEU A 39 -1.82 3.23 -20.42
CA LEU A 39 -2.03 3.73 -21.79
C LEU A 39 -1.98 5.26 -21.91
N ALA A 40 -2.12 6.01 -20.80
CA ALA A 40 -2.02 7.47 -20.81
C ALA A 40 -0.61 7.91 -21.21
N THR A 41 -0.50 9.05 -21.90
CA THR A 41 0.81 9.63 -22.22
C THR A 41 1.49 10.15 -20.96
N ARG A 42 2.79 10.43 -21.04
CA ARG A 42 3.53 11.06 -19.93
C ARG A 42 2.93 12.42 -19.60
N GLU A 43 2.69 13.23 -20.62
CA GLU A 43 2.14 14.58 -20.51
C GLU A 43 0.76 14.57 -19.85
N ASP A 44 -0.11 13.62 -20.22
CA ASP A 44 -1.43 13.47 -19.63
C ASP A 44 -1.35 13.08 -18.15
N LEU A 45 -0.44 12.16 -17.81
CA LEU A 45 -0.24 11.73 -16.42
C LEU A 45 0.29 12.87 -15.54
N GLU A 46 1.30 13.59 -16.01
CA GLU A 46 1.86 14.76 -15.33
C GLU A 46 0.80 15.85 -15.14
N ALA A 47 0.06 16.18 -16.21
CA ALA A 47 -1.02 17.18 -16.17
C ALA A 47 -2.12 16.77 -15.18
N THR A 48 -2.51 15.49 -15.16
CA THR A 48 -3.53 14.96 -14.25
C THR A 48 -3.10 15.09 -12.79
N ILE A 49 -1.86 14.74 -12.46
CA ILE A 49 -1.32 14.86 -11.10
C ILE A 49 -1.35 16.32 -10.63
N ILE A 50 -0.86 17.22 -11.48
CA ILE A 50 -0.81 18.65 -11.17
C ILE A 50 -2.21 19.26 -11.04
N ALA A 51 -3.12 18.92 -11.95
CA ALA A 51 -4.48 19.44 -11.92
C ALA A 51 -5.25 18.98 -10.67
N THR A 52 -5.10 17.70 -10.30
CA THR A 52 -5.73 17.14 -9.10
C THR A 52 -5.22 17.84 -7.83
N ALA A 53 -3.91 18.06 -7.72
CA ALA A 53 -3.31 18.82 -6.62
C ALA A 53 -3.81 20.28 -6.58
N ALA A 54 -3.85 20.95 -7.73
CA ALA A 54 -4.31 22.34 -7.83
C ALA A 54 -5.77 22.50 -7.40
N GLN A 55 -6.65 21.59 -7.81
CA GLN A 55 -8.06 21.58 -7.39
C GLN A 55 -8.20 21.46 -5.88
N SER A 56 -7.45 20.56 -5.26
CA SER A 56 -7.46 20.34 -3.82
C SER A 56 -7.01 21.59 -3.05
N VAL A 57 -5.90 22.21 -3.46
CA VAL A 57 -5.38 23.44 -2.85
C VAL A 57 -6.33 24.60 -3.04
N ALA A 58 -6.90 24.77 -4.24
CA ALA A 58 -7.85 25.84 -4.54
C ALA A 58 -9.14 25.73 -3.66
N ALA A 59 -9.63 24.52 -3.46
CA ALA A 59 -10.79 24.26 -2.57
C ALA A 59 -10.49 24.58 -1.10
N ASN A 60 -9.21 24.60 -0.71
CA ASN A 60 -8.74 24.98 0.63
C ASN A 60 -8.33 26.47 0.75
N GLY A 61 -8.79 27.32 -0.13
CA GLY A 61 -8.43 28.76 -0.09
C GLY A 61 -7.06 29.09 -0.67
N GLY A 62 -6.42 28.17 -1.38
CA GLY A 62 -5.22 28.43 -2.16
C GLY A 62 -3.87 28.26 -1.45
N SER A 63 -3.85 27.79 -0.18
CA SER A 63 -2.60 27.58 0.55
C SER A 63 -2.61 26.33 1.42
N VAL A 64 -1.44 25.71 1.58
CA VAL A 64 -1.18 24.59 2.49
C VAL A 64 0.20 24.73 3.13
N SER A 65 0.38 24.22 4.35
CA SER A 65 1.63 24.34 5.10
C SER A 65 2.74 23.39 4.64
N GLY A 66 2.37 22.33 3.91
CA GLY A 66 3.28 21.34 3.35
C GLY A 66 2.58 20.38 2.44
N ILE A 67 3.34 19.51 1.75
CA ILE A 67 2.81 18.49 0.83
C ILE A 67 3.44 17.14 1.14
N GLY A 68 2.60 16.15 1.36
CA GLY A 68 3.01 14.75 1.44
C GLY A 68 2.56 13.98 0.21
N ILE A 69 3.44 13.16 -0.35
CA ILE A 69 3.21 12.39 -1.57
C ILE A 69 3.44 10.92 -1.30
N GLY A 70 2.41 10.09 -1.51
CA GLY A 70 2.50 8.65 -1.61
C GLY A 70 2.51 8.23 -3.08
N SER A 71 3.41 7.33 -3.46
CA SER A 71 3.45 6.79 -4.82
C SER A 71 3.83 5.33 -4.83
N ALA A 72 3.27 4.59 -5.78
CA ALA A 72 3.84 3.30 -6.14
C ALA A 72 5.31 3.48 -6.53
N GLY A 73 6.14 2.52 -6.15
CA GLY A 73 7.60 2.61 -6.34
C GLY A 73 8.10 2.02 -7.65
N PRO A 74 9.42 2.11 -7.81
CA PRO A 74 10.41 2.72 -6.93
C PRO A 74 10.39 4.25 -6.93
N ILE A 75 10.90 4.84 -5.85
CA ILE A 75 11.03 6.30 -5.70
C ILE A 75 12.50 6.71 -5.57
N GLY A 76 12.81 7.93 -6.01
CA GLY A 76 14.11 8.60 -5.80
C GLY A 76 13.96 9.68 -4.73
N THR A 77 14.42 9.42 -3.50
CA THR A 77 14.30 10.39 -2.41
C THR A 77 15.29 11.56 -2.55
N THR A 78 16.39 11.37 -3.27
CA THR A 78 17.41 12.40 -3.48
C THR A 78 16.97 13.48 -4.49
N ASP A 79 16.29 13.07 -5.54
CA ASP A 79 15.85 13.96 -6.63
C ASP A 79 14.34 14.21 -6.66
N GLY A 80 13.59 13.58 -5.76
CA GLY A 80 12.15 13.70 -5.66
C GLY A 80 11.39 13.09 -6.84
N SER A 81 11.96 12.04 -7.44
CA SER A 81 11.38 11.39 -8.62
C SER A 81 10.60 10.12 -8.26
N ILE A 82 9.69 9.74 -9.16
CA ILE A 82 8.95 8.49 -9.12
C ILE A 82 9.13 7.71 -10.42
N SER A 83 9.14 6.38 -10.31
CA SER A 83 9.19 5.47 -11.47
C SER A 83 8.24 4.29 -11.23
N PRO A 84 6.91 4.53 -11.14
CA PRO A 84 5.96 3.50 -10.79
C PRO A 84 5.96 2.36 -11.81
N ILE A 85 6.11 1.11 -11.33
CA ILE A 85 6.16 -0.07 -12.21
C ILE A 85 4.89 -0.19 -13.07
N ASN A 86 3.75 0.18 -12.51
CA ASN A 86 2.44 0.14 -13.16
C ASN A 86 2.13 1.37 -14.04
N LEU A 87 3.00 2.39 -14.03
CA LEU A 87 2.95 3.58 -14.89
C LEU A 87 4.32 3.84 -15.54
N PRO A 88 4.82 2.98 -16.40
CA PRO A 88 6.19 3.05 -16.90
C PRO A 88 6.51 4.33 -17.67
N ARG A 89 5.49 5.03 -18.19
CA ARG A 89 5.66 6.32 -18.86
C ARG A 89 5.98 7.49 -17.90
N LEU A 90 5.77 7.29 -16.58
CA LEU A 90 6.19 8.23 -15.53
C LEU A 90 7.62 7.96 -15.00
N ALA A 91 8.41 7.12 -15.66
CA ALA A 91 9.77 6.86 -15.22
C ALA A 91 10.58 8.16 -15.04
N ALA A 92 11.21 8.31 -13.86
CA ALA A 92 11.98 9.49 -13.47
C ALA A 92 11.19 10.82 -13.47
N PHE A 93 9.88 10.79 -13.24
CA PHE A 93 9.09 12.01 -13.10
C PHE A 93 9.40 12.72 -11.79
N ARG A 94 9.89 13.94 -11.83
CA ARG A 94 10.27 14.77 -10.67
C ARG A 94 9.05 15.40 -10.00
N VAL A 95 8.25 14.56 -9.36
CA VAL A 95 6.95 14.96 -8.79
C VAL A 95 7.08 16.01 -7.70
N VAL A 96 8.13 15.93 -6.87
CA VAL A 96 8.38 16.91 -5.79
C VAL A 96 8.56 18.31 -6.37
N GLU A 97 9.32 18.45 -7.46
CA GLU A 97 9.51 19.73 -8.14
C GLU A 97 8.20 20.24 -8.77
N ALA A 98 7.45 19.34 -9.42
CA ALA A 98 6.20 19.68 -10.09
C ALA A 98 5.14 20.29 -9.16
N VAL A 99 5.06 19.82 -7.89
CA VAL A 99 4.07 20.28 -6.90
C VAL A 99 4.59 21.37 -5.97
N ARG A 100 5.89 21.68 -5.99
CA ARG A 100 6.53 22.68 -5.12
C ARG A 100 5.86 24.06 -5.17
N ARG A 101 5.29 24.43 -6.32
CA ARG A 101 4.57 25.69 -6.53
C ARG A 101 3.34 25.88 -5.62
N PHE A 102 2.82 24.83 -5.01
CA PHE A 102 1.61 24.89 -4.17
C PHE A 102 1.92 25.16 -2.69
N THR A 103 3.17 25.15 -2.29
CA THR A 103 3.56 25.41 -0.88
C THR A 103 4.97 26.01 -0.80
N THR A 104 5.22 26.78 0.27
CA THR A 104 6.57 27.19 0.68
C THR A 104 7.15 26.28 1.77
N GLY A 105 6.35 25.34 2.26
CA GLY A 105 6.73 24.39 3.31
C GLY A 105 7.44 23.14 2.79
N ALA A 106 7.53 22.14 3.63
CA ALA A 106 8.13 20.84 3.27
C ALA A 106 7.33 20.12 2.19
N VAL A 107 8.03 19.40 1.31
CA VAL A 107 7.44 18.46 0.36
C VAL A 107 8.15 17.14 0.54
N GLU A 108 7.42 16.13 1.00
CA GLU A 108 7.94 14.80 1.31
C GLU A 108 7.34 13.74 0.39
N LEU A 109 8.19 12.82 -0.09
CA LEU A 109 7.81 11.71 -0.96
C LEU A 109 8.17 10.38 -0.31
N ARG A 110 7.20 9.46 -0.25
CA ARG A 110 7.43 8.07 0.19
C ARG A 110 6.60 7.11 -0.67
N LEU A 111 6.87 5.81 -0.50
CA LEU A 111 6.04 4.76 -1.08
C LEU A 111 4.61 4.82 -0.52
N ASP A 112 3.64 4.48 -1.35
CA ASP A 112 2.22 4.36 -0.98
C ASP A 112 2.01 3.43 0.23
N GLY A 113 2.66 2.26 0.23
CA GLY A 113 2.64 1.34 1.37
C GLY A 113 3.23 1.93 2.64
N THR A 114 4.23 2.79 2.53
CA THR A 114 4.81 3.55 3.65
C THR A 114 3.78 4.53 4.23
N CYS A 115 3.08 5.26 3.36
CA CYS A 115 2.02 6.17 3.78
C CYS A 115 0.90 5.43 4.53
N ILE A 116 0.50 4.25 4.05
CA ILE A 116 -0.50 3.43 4.73
C ILE A 116 -0.05 3.03 6.13
N ALA A 117 1.21 2.61 6.31
CA ALA A 117 1.74 2.27 7.64
C ALA A 117 1.73 3.48 8.59
N LEU A 118 2.09 4.67 8.10
CA LEU A 118 2.01 5.91 8.87
C LEU A 118 0.58 6.26 9.27
N ALA A 119 -0.37 6.12 8.33
CA ALA A 119 -1.78 6.37 8.61
C ALA A 119 -2.31 5.43 9.70
N GLU A 120 -2.02 4.14 9.57
CA GLU A 120 -2.41 3.13 10.55
C GLU A 120 -1.78 3.38 11.94
N HIS A 121 -0.55 3.85 11.97
CA HIS A 121 0.13 4.22 13.22
C HIS A 121 -0.43 5.49 13.84
N TRP A 122 -0.81 6.48 13.02
CA TRP A 122 -1.37 7.74 13.49
C TRP A 122 -2.84 7.59 13.91
N GLN A 123 -3.70 7.01 13.06
CA GLN A 123 -5.15 7.05 13.21
C GLN A 123 -5.83 5.67 13.19
N GLY A 124 -5.10 4.62 12.82
CA GLY A 124 -5.67 3.31 12.54
C GLY A 124 -5.31 2.22 13.55
N ALA A 125 -5.22 1.01 13.05
CA ALA A 125 -5.05 -0.22 13.83
C ALA A 125 -3.68 -0.40 14.46
N LEU A 126 -2.66 0.40 14.09
CA LEU A 126 -1.33 0.41 14.69
C LEU A 126 -1.15 1.48 15.78
N ARG A 127 -2.19 2.20 16.17
CA ARG A 127 -2.08 3.19 17.27
C ARG A 127 -1.56 2.53 18.55
N GLY A 128 -0.53 3.16 19.16
CA GLY A 128 0.08 2.66 20.38
C GLY A 128 0.98 1.43 20.21
N THR A 129 1.28 1.04 18.97
CA THR A 129 2.23 -0.03 18.66
C THR A 129 3.61 0.59 18.42
N GLU A 130 4.64 0.10 19.08
CA GLU A 130 6.01 0.58 18.87
C GLU A 130 6.65 -0.07 17.63
N ASN A 131 6.45 -1.38 17.46
CA ASN A 131 7.03 -2.14 16.35
C ASN A 131 5.92 -2.81 15.55
N GLY A 132 5.59 -2.25 14.41
CA GLY A 132 4.49 -2.72 13.59
C GLY A 132 4.71 -2.51 12.10
N MET A 133 3.79 -3.02 11.31
CA MET A 133 3.81 -2.89 9.87
C MET A 133 2.40 -2.66 9.33
N GLY A 134 2.24 -1.72 8.40
CA GLY A 134 1.05 -1.62 7.58
C GLY A 134 1.30 -2.28 6.24
N ILE A 135 0.40 -3.15 5.79
CA ILE A 135 0.50 -3.78 4.47
C ILE A 135 -0.80 -3.67 3.69
N VAL A 136 -0.67 -3.70 2.38
CA VAL A 136 -1.79 -3.75 1.44
C VAL A 136 -1.68 -5.02 0.61
N VAL A 137 -2.76 -5.80 0.58
CA VAL A 137 -2.95 -6.93 -0.32
C VAL A 137 -4.12 -6.59 -1.25
N SER A 138 -3.79 -6.22 -2.49
CA SER A 138 -4.73 -5.73 -3.50
C SER A 138 -4.31 -6.25 -4.88
N THR A 139 -4.36 -5.42 -5.93
CA THR A 139 -3.78 -5.73 -7.26
C THR A 139 -2.30 -6.13 -7.14
N GLY A 140 -1.55 -5.45 -6.26
CA GLY A 140 -0.20 -5.76 -5.84
C GLY A 140 -0.10 -5.92 -4.33
N ILE A 141 1.13 -6.03 -3.82
CA ILE A 141 1.44 -6.09 -2.38
C ILE A 141 2.51 -5.05 -2.05
N GLY A 142 2.17 -4.14 -1.13
CA GLY A 142 3.09 -3.13 -0.60
C GLY A 142 2.96 -3.01 0.91
N GLY A 143 3.85 -2.23 1.53
CA GLY A 143 3.76 -1.97 2.95
C GLY A 143 4.78 -0.95 3.44
N GLY A 144 4.73 -0.65 4.74
CA GLY A 144 5.68 0.22 5.43
C GLY A 144 5.94 -0.30 6.84
N ILE A 145 7.08 0.04 7.37
CA ILE A 145 7.62 -0.49 8.62
C ILE A 145 7.71 0.64 9.65
N ILE A 146 7.20 0.38 10.86
CA ILE A 146 7.35 1.23 12.03
C ILE A 146 8.18 0.47 13.07
N LEU A 147 9.30 1.04 13.53
CA LEU A 147 10.10 0.48 14.62
C LEU A 147 10.44 1.60 15.62
N GLY A 148 10.24 1.32 16.90
CA GLY A 148 10.39 2.30 17.96
C GLY A 148 9.49 3.54 17.74
N SER A 149 8.25 3.30 17.27
CA SER A 149 7.28 4.34 16.91
C SER A 149 7.72 5.28 15.78
N ARG A 150 8.72 4.89 14.99
CA ARG A 150 9.26 5.69 13.87
C ARG A 150 9.16 4.94 12.56
N LEU A 151 8.92 5.69 11.49
CA LEU A 151 8.97 5.16 10.14
C LEU A 151 10.38 4.72 9.76
N ILE A 152 10.52 3.53 9.22
CA ILE A 152 11.76 3.02 8.64
C ILE A 152 11.72 3.25 7.13
N ALA A 153 12.44 4.28 6.69
CA ALA A 153 12.52 4.62 5.27
C ALA A 153 13.58 3.78 4.50
N GLY A 154 14.59 3.26 5.20
CA GLY A 154 15.75 2.60 4.58
C GLY A 154 16.71 3.60 3.92
N ALA A 155 17.79 3.09 3.37
CA ALA A 155 18.86 3.91 2.80
C ALA A 155 18.44 4.72 1.56
N SER A 156 17.49 4.19 0.77
CA SER A 156 17.02 4.81 -0.48
C SER A 156 15.57 5.30 -0.41
N GLY A 157 14.91 5.18 0.76
CA GLY A 157 13.49 5.50 0.91
C GLY A 157 12.54 4.41 0.46
N ASN A 158 13.04 3.22 0.07
CA ASN A 158 12.25 2.12 -0.47
C ASN A 158 12.06 0.94 0.51
N ALA A 159 12.33 1.13 1.82
CA ALA A 159 12.02 0.09 2.80
C ALA A 159 10.50 -0.17 2.87
N GLY A 160 10.12 -1.45 3.06
CA GLY A 160 8.71 -1.85 3.09
C GLY A 160 8.20 -2.46 1.78
N HIS A 161 9.02 -2.58 0.74
CA HIS A 161 8.70 -3.26 -0.52
C HIS A 161 8.56 -4.79 -0.33
N LEU A 162 7.76 -5.21 0.65
CA LEU A 162 7.61 -6.64 0.99
C LEU A 162 7.08 -7.49 -0.17
N GLY A 163 6.31 -6.92 -1.08
CA GLY A 163 5.83 -7.62 -2.27
C GLY A 163 6.95 -8.18 -3.14
N GLN A 164 8.15 -7.61 -3.08
CA GLN A 164 9.33 -8.06 -3.83
C GLN A 164 10.20 -9.08 -3.07
N MET A 165 9.79 -9.49 -1.86
CA MET A 165 10.47 -10.56 -1.14
C MET A 165 10.41 -11.86 -1.94
N GLN A 166 11.57 -12.52 -2.09
CA GLN A 166 11.65 -13.80 -2.78
C GLN A 166 11.18 -14.92 -1.85
N LEU A 167 10.17 -15.66 -2.30
CA LEU A 167 9.64 -16.83 -1.59
C LEU A 167 9.91 -18.07 -2.44
N ARG A 168 10.74 -19.00 -1.94
CA ARG A 168 10.96 -20.28 -2.63
C ARG A 168 9.77 -21.20 -2.37
N ARG A 169 9.08 -21.60 -3.45
CA ARG A 169 8.11 -22.68 -3.43
C ARG A 169 8.67 -23.91 -4.14
N ARG A 170 8.23 -25.10 -3.70
CA ARG A 170 8.78 -26.37 -4.19
C ARG A 170 8.32 -26.74 -5.61
N GLU A 171 7.19 -26.22 -6.06
CA GLU A 171 6.60 -26.56 -7.34
C GLU A 171 6.67 -25.36 -8.32
N PRO A 172 6.94 -25.63 -9.61
CA PRO A 172 6.89 -24.59 -10.64
C PRO A 172 5.50 -23.94 -10.66
N ASP A 173 5.46 -22.61 -10.73
CA ASP A 173 4.21 -21.91 -10.98
C ASP A 173 3.89 -21.93 -12.47
N ALA A 174 2.75 -22.52 -12.83
CA ALA A 174 2.30 -22.62 -14.22
C ALA A 174 2.03 -21.27 -14.90
N THR A 175 1.97 -20.18 -14.13
CA THR A 175 1.72 -18.82 -14.64
C THR A 175 2.97 -18.14 -15.17
N GLY A 176 4.17 -18.65 -14.84
CA GLY A 176 5.44 -17.97 -15.11
C GLY A 176 5.65 -16.70 -14.29
N ALA A 177 4.84 -16.48 -13.26
CA ALA A 177 4.98 -15.32 -12.36
C ALA A 177 6.30 -15.39 -11.57
N PRO A 178 6.89 -14.23 -11.21
CA PRO A 178 8.05 -14.20 -10.33
C PRO A 178 7.76 -14.86 -8.98
N TRP A 179 8.76 -15.54 -8.39
CA TRP A 179 8.68 -16.14 -7.06
C TRP A 179 8.72 -15.10 -5.92
N THR A 180 8.19 -13.91 -6.16
CA THR A 180 8.03 -12.87 -5.16
C THR A 180 6.71 -13.05 -4.40
N LEU A 181 6.61 -12.47 -3.20
CA LEU A 181 5.37 -12.46 -2.46
C LEU A 181 4.22 -11.91 -3.30
N GLU A 182 4.42 -10.80 -4.01
CA GLU A 182 3.43 -10.20 -4.91
C GLU A 182 3.05 -11.14 -6.06
N GLY A 183 4.04 -11.78 -6.70
CA GLY A 183 3.82 -12.74 -7.80
C GLY A 183 3.11 -14.01 -7.37
N ILE A 184 3.02 -14.29 -6.07
CA ILE A 184 2.33 -15.45 -5.51
C ILE A 184 0.97 -15.07 -4.92
N ALA A 185 0.89 -13.98 -4.17
CA ALA A 185 -0.18 -13.72 -3.21
C ALA A 185 -1.02 -12.47 -3.52
N SER A 186 -0.61 -11.60 -4.45
CA SER A 186 -1.46 -10.47 -4.85
C SER A 186 -2.78 -10.95 -5.47
N GLY A 187 -3.79 -10.10 -5.47
CA GLY A 187 -5.08 -10.42 -6.08
C GLY A 187 -4.92 -10.81 -7.56
N THR A 188 -4.11 -10.07 -8.31
CA THR A 188 -3.81 -10.36 -9.72
C THR A 188 -3.13 -11.72 -9.88
N ALA A 189 -2.11 -12.02 -9.09
CA ALA A 189 -1.39 -13.28 -9.15
C ALA A 189 -2.26 -14.47 -8.72
N THR A 190 -3.10 -14.28 -7.71
CA THR A 190 -4.01 -15.32 -7.22
C THR A 190 -5.08 -15.68 -8.26
N VAL A 191 -5.67 -14.66 -8.91
CA VAL A 191 -6.61 -14.86 -10.02
C VAL A 191 -5.93 -15.58 -11.19
N ALA A 192 -4.71 -15.16 -11.57
CA ALA A 192 -3.95 -15.80 -12.64
C ALA A 192 -3.65 -17.26 -12.33
N TRP A 193 -3.25 -17.57 -11.08
CA TRP A 193 -3.01 -18.94 -10.64
C TRP A 193 -4.28 -19.79 -10.70
N ALA A 194 -5.43 -19.29 -10.20
CA ALA A 194 -6.69 -20.02 -10.25
C ALA A 194 -7.10 -20.35 -11.70
N ARG A 195 -6.92 -19.39 -12.63
CA ARG A 195 -7.18 -19.61 -14.06
C ARG A 195 -6.26 -20.66 -14.67
N ALA A 196 -4.99 -20.67 -14.29
CA ALA A 196 -4.05 -21.70 -14.72
C ALA A 196 -4.43 -23.10 -14.20
N GLN A 197 -5.21 -23.18 -13.11
CA GLN A 197 -5.79 -24.41 -12.58
C GLN A 197 -7.20 -24.73 -13.14
N GLY A 198 -7.65 -24.02 -14.19
CA GLY A 198 -8.91 -24.29 -14.87
C GLY A 198 -10.11 -23.47 -14.37
N TRP A 199 -9.92 -22.52 -13.44
CA TRP A 199 -10.98 -21.60 -13.04
C TRP A 199 -11.31 -20.62 -14.18
N THR A 200 -12.60 -20.34 -14.41
CA THR A 200 -13.07 -19.55 -15.55
C THR A 200 -13.38 -18.09 -15.24
N GLY A 201 -13.38 -17.69 -13.96
CA GLY A 201 -13.58 -16.30 -13.56
C GLY A 201 -12.39 -15.39 -13.88
N SER A 202 -12.53 -14.09 -13.61
CA SER A 202 -11.57 -13.08 -14.02
C SER A 202 -11.23 -12.03 -12.96
N THR A 203 -11.97 -11.99 -11.84
CA THR A 203 -11.76 -10.96 -10.78
C THR A 203 -11.64 -11.59 -9.40
N GLY A 204 -11.05 -10.83 -8.46
CA GLY A 204 -10.96 -11.25 -7.06
C GLY A 204 -12.33 -11.41 -6.41
N GLU A 205 -13.30 -10.56 -6.77
CA GLU A 205 -14.66 -10.63 -6.27
C GLU A 205 -15.36 -11.92 -6.70
N GLN A 206 -15.22 -12.30 -7.97
CA GLN A 206 -15.73 -13.58 -8.50
C GLN A 206 -15.06 -14.76 -7.79
N LEU A 207 -13.72 -14.67 -7.58
CA LEU A 207 -12.97 -15.72 -6.88
C LEU A 207 -13.50 -15.91 -5.44
N GLY A 208 -13.74 -14.80 -4.73
CA GLY A 208 -14.32 -14.84 -3.39
C GLY A 208 -15.73 -15.44 -3.35
N ALA A 209 -16.59 -15.07 -4.31
CA ALA A 209 -17.94 -15.60 -4.44
C ALA A 209 -17.93 -17.12 -4.73
N ASP A 210 -17.07 -17.56 -5.65
CA ASP A 210 -16.95 -18.98 -6.02
C ASP A 210 -16.35 -19.81 -4.86
N ALA A 211 -15.41 -19.25 -4.10
CA ALA A 211 -14.88 -19.89 -2.89
C ALA A 211 -15.98 -20.05 -1.83
N ALA A 212 -16.80 -19.01 -1.62
CA ALA A 212 -17.93 -19.08 -0.71
C ALA A 212 -19.00 -20.11 -1.14
N ALA A 213 -19.12 -20.35 -2.45
CA ALA A 213 -19.96 -21.42 -3.02
C ALA A 213 -19.32 -22.82 -2.96
N GLY A 214 -18.08 -22.95 -2.44
CA GLY A 214 -17.37 -24.22 -2.28
C GLY A 214 -16.60 -24.67 -3.51
N THR A 215 -16.29 -23.78 -4.46
CA THR A 215 -15.47 -24.12 -5.63
C THR A 215 -14.02 -24.38 -5.18
N ASP A 216 -13.57 -25.62 -5.24
CA ASP A 216 -12.30 -26.10 -4.69
C ASP A 216 -11.09 -25.27 -5.18
N VAL A 217 -10.98 -24.99 -6.47
CA VAL A 217 -9.87 -24.22 -7.03
C VAL A 217 -9.84 -22.79 -6.50
N ALA A 218 -11.00 -22.17 -6.25
CA ALA A 218 -11.09 -20.82 -5.70
C ALA A 218 -10.66 -20.80 -4.23
N VAL A 219 -11.12 -21.78 -3.45
CA VAL A 219 -10.69 -21.97 -2.04
C VAL A 219 -9.18 -22.15 -1.96
N ARG A 220 -8.61 -23.07 -2.76
CA ARG A 220 -7.16 -23.32 -2.78
C ARG A 220 -6.35 -22.08 -3.20
N ALA A 221 -6.86 -21.27 -4.13
CA ALA A 221 -6.19 -20.05 -4.55
C ALA A 221 -6.11 -19.02 -3.42
N ILE A 222 -7.21 -18.83 -2.68
CA ILE A 222 -7.26 -17.91 -1.53
C ILE A 222 -6.34 -18.40 -0.40
N HIS A 223 -6.37 -19.69 -0.08
CA HIS A 223 -5.49 -20.29 0.92
C HIS A 223 -4.01 -20.11 0.55
N ARG A 224 -3.64 -20.39 -0.73
CA ARG A 224 -2.27 -20.19 -1.23
C ARG A 224 -1.78 -18.75 -1.03
N SER A 225 -2.64 -17.76 -1.29
CA SER A 225 -2.32 -16.35 -1.06
C SER A 225 -2.11 -16.07 0.43
N ALA A 226 -3.06 -16.48 1.27
CA ALA A 226 -3.00 -16.24 2.71
C ALA A 226 -1.78 -16.93 3.38
N GLU A 227 -1.46 -18.17 2.97
CA GLU A 227 -0.27 -18.89 3.42
C GLU A 227 1.02 -18.13 3.09
N ALA A 228 1.16 -17.67 1.84
CA ALA A 228 2.34 -16.94 1.42
C ALA A 228 2.51 -15.61 2.18
N VAL A 229 1.42 -14.89 2.41
CA VAL A 229 1.45 -13.66 3.23
C VAL A 229 1.85 -14.00 4.66
N GLY A 230 1.26 -15.03 5.27
CA GLY A 230 1.59 -15.44 6.65
C GLY A 230 3.05 -15.88 6.81
N GLU A 231 3.59 -16.68 5.90
CA GLU A 231 5.01 -17.07 5.88
C GLU A 231 5.94 -15.86 5.78
N ALA A 232 5.60 -14.90 4.91
CA ALA A 232 6.36 -13.66 4.76
C ALA A 232 6.33 -12.83 6.06
N LEU A 233 5.16 -12.66 6.67
CA LEU A 233 5.00 -11.93 7.92
C LEU A 233 5.74 -12.60 9.08
N CYS A 234 5.75 -13.93 9.16
CA CYS A 234 6.56 -14.67 10.12
C CYS A 234 8.05 -14.36 9.95
N SER A 235 8.56 -14.40 8.72
CA SER A 235 9.97 -14.12 8.40
C SER A 235 10.35 -12.69 8.79
N ILE A 236 9.49 -11.71 8.46
CA ILE A 236 9.70 -10.31 8.81
C ILE A 236 9.66 -10.13 10.33
N THR A 237 8.70 -10.75 11.01
CA THR A 237 8.57 -10.66 12.48
C THR A 237 9.76 -11.32 13.17
N THR A 238 10.28 -12.42 12.62
CA THR A 238 11.50 -13.06 13.15
C THR A 238 12.70 -12.11 13.09
N LEU A 239 12.76 -11.25 12.09
CA LEU A 239 13.86 -10.29 11.88
C LEU A 239 13.66 -8.98 12.67
N LEU A 240 12.43 -8.48 12.77
CA LEU A 240 12.12 -7.12 13.25
C LEU A 240 11.39 -7.11 14.59
N ASP A 241 11.00 -8.26 15.14
CA ASP A 241 10.26 -8.42 16.40
C ASP A 241 8.96 -7.57 16.41
N LEU A 242 8.12 -7.77 15.39
CA LEU A 242 6.88 -7.01 15.24
C LEU A 242 5.80 -7.45 16.22
N GLU A 243 5.09 -6.49 16.81
CA GLU A 243 3.93 -6.71 17.67
C GLU A 243 2.65 -6.92 16.87
N ARG A 244 2.47 -6.11 15.78
CA ARG A 244 1.23 -6.03 15.03
C ARG A 244 1.45 -5.71 13.55
N VAL A 245 0.63 -6.32 12.70
CA VAL A 245 0.56 -5.99 11.28
C VAL A 245 -0.88 -5.64 10.92
N ALA A 246 -1.09 -4.42 10.44
CA ALA A 246 -2.38 -3.98 9.90
C ALA A 246 -2.46 -4.31 8.41
N VAL A 247 -3.46 -5.08 8.00
CA VAL A 247 -3.63 -5.57 6.63
C VAL A 247 -4.85 -4.91 6.00
N GLY A 248 -4.60 -4.14 4.95
CA GLY A 248 -5.60 -3.49 4.12
C GLY A 248 -5.57 -3.99 2.67
N GLY A 249 -6.30 -3.27 1.80
CA GLY A 249 -6.40 -3.57 0.37
C GLY A 249 -7.60 -4.42 0.00
N GLY A 250 -8.01 -4.32 -1.27
CA GLY A 250 -9.25 -4.97 -1.75
C GLY A 250 -9.20 -6.49 -1.63
N PHE A 251 -8.07 -7.10 -1.95
CA PHE A 251 -7.94 -8.55 -1.93
C PHE A 251 -7.87 -9.13 -0.50
N SER A 252 -7.45 -8.36 0.50
CA SER A 252 -7.51 -8.81 1.91
C SER A 252 -8.95 -9.08 2.40
N ARG A 253 -9.94 -8.71 1.61
CA ARG A 253 -11.39 -8.91 1.85
C ARG A 253 -12.02 -9.96 0.93
N VAL A 254 -11.21 -10.73 0.21
CA VAL A 254 -11.66 -11.73 -0.77
C VAL A 254 -12.52 -12.83 -0.13
N SER A 255 -12.25 -13.15 1.13
CA SER A 255 -13.09 -14.01 1.98
C SER A 255 -13.14 -13.46 3.41
N PRO A 256 -14.19 -13.75 4.19
CA PRO A 256 -14.31 -13.27 5.57
C PRO A 256 -13.17 -13.72 6.48
N ASP A 257 -12.63 -14.91 6.25
CA ASP A 257 -11.61 -15.60 7.03
C ASP A 257 -10.17 -15.36 6.52
N TYR A 258 -9.97 -14.54 5.47
CA TYR A 258 -8.65 -14.34 4.87
C TYR A 258 -7.58 -13.95 5.89
N LEU A 259 -7.89 -13.02 6.80
CA LEU A 259 -6.93 -12.59 7.83
C LEU A 259 -6.66 -13.66 8.88
N ASP A 260 -7.65 -14.47 9.19
CA ASP A 260 -7.49 -15.61 10.12
C ASP A 260 -6.57 -16.67 9.49
N LEU A 261 -6.69 -16.93 8.20
CA LEU A 261 -5.78 -17.80 7.45
C LEU A 261 -4.35 -17.25 7.43
N VAL A 262 -4.18 -15.94 7.22
CA VAL A 262 -2.86 -15.27 7.28
C VAL A 262 -2.27 -15.40 8.69
N GLN A 263 -3.06 -15.14 9.75
CA GLN A 263 -2.63 -15.28 11.14
C GLN A 263 -2.24 -16.73 11.45
N ALA A 264 -3.05 -17.70 11.04
CA ALA A 264 -2.79 -19.11 11.27
C ALA A 264 -1.47 -19.55 10.60
N SER A 265 -1.25 -19.13 9.36
CA SER A 265 -0.01 -19.42 8.63
C SER A 265 1.21 -18.77 9.29
N ALA A 266 1.13 -17.49 9.68
CA ALA A 266 2.21 -16.82 10.39
C ALA A 266 2.57 -17.53 11.71
N THR A 267 1.56 -17.95 12.47
CA THR A 267 1.73 -18.66 13.74
C THR A 267 2.34 -20.05 13.53
N ALA A 268 1.85 -20.80 12.54
CA ALA A 268 2.33 -22.15 12.24
C ALA A 268 3.79 -22.14 11.72
N SER A 269 4.19 -21.09 11.00
CA SER A 269 5.55 -20.92 10.49
C SER A 269 6.56 -20.48 11.56
N ALA A 270 6.09 -19.95 12.70
CA ALA A 270 6.96 -19.38 13.72
C ALA A 270 7.63 -20.48 14.57
N LEU A 271 8.97 -20.46 14.59
CA LEU A 271 9.78 -21.34 15.42
C LEU A 271 9.91 -20.83 16.87
N HIS A 272 9.92 -19.50 17.05
CA HIS A 272 10.17 -18.85 18.33
C HIS A 272 8.89 -18.22 18.89
N ASP A 273 8.75 -18.23 20.20
CA ASP A 273 7.55 -17.77 20.91
C ASP A 273 7.27 -16.28 20.68
N TYR A 274 8.30 -15.44 20.54
CA TYR A 274 8.08 -14.02 20.27
C TYR A 274 7.43 -13.81 18.89
N ALA A 275 7.82 -14.57 17.87
CA ALA A 275 7.24 -14.47 16.54
C ALA A 275 5.79 -15.00 16.49
N ARG A 276 5.42 -15.97 17.37
CA ARG A 276 4.04 -16.46 17.51
C ARG A 276 3.09 -15.42 18.11
N LYS A 277 3.64 -14.40 18.79
CA LYS A 277 2.84 -13.31 19.40
C LYS A 277 2.39 -12.26 18.41
N LEU A 278 2.90 -12.29 17.17
CA LEU A 278 2.43 -11.40 16.12
C LEU A 278 0.91 -11.39 16.02
N ARG A 279 0.33 -10.19 15.93
CA ARG A 279 -1.11 -10.01 15.69
C ARG A 279 -1.33 -9.44 14.30
N VAL A 280 -2.04 -10.18 13.47
CA VAL A 280 -2.54 -9.73 12.17
C VAL A 280 -3.93 -9.13 12.40
N VAL A 281 -4.09 -7.85 12.05
CA VAL A 281 -5.35 -7.12 12.26
C VAL A 281 -5.80 -6.47 10.96
N ARG A 282 -7.10 -6.18 10.85
CA ARG A 282 -7.64 -5.44 9.72
C ARG A 282 -7.21 -3.97 9.80
N SER A 283 -6.87 -3.37 8.65
CA SER A 283 -6.67 -1.92 8.51
C SER A 283 -7.87 -1.16 9.06
N GLY A 284 -7.62 -0.08 9.79
CA GLY A 284 -8.64 0.76 10.41
C GLY A 284 -9.12 1.93 9.55
N LEU A 285 -8.45 2.21 8.42
CA LEU A 285 -8.63 3.47 7.68
C LEU A 285 -9.16 3.31 6.24
N ASP A 286 -9.35 2.09 5.77
CA ASP A 286 -9.89 1.82 4.43
C ASP A 286 -9.31 2.72 3.31
N ALA A 287 -10.19 3.43 2.57
CA ALA A 287 -9.81 4.25 1.41
C ALA A 287 -9.13 5.58 1.78
N ASP A 288 -9.18 6.02 3.04
CA ASP A 288 -8.60 7.29 3.47
C ASP A 288 -7.13 7.15 3.91
N GLY A 289 -6.72 5.92 4.23
CA GLY A 289 -5.37 5.60 4.68
C GLY A 289 -4.24 6.20 3.83
N PRO A 290 -4.23 6.03 2.50
CA PRO A 290 -3.18 6.59 1.64
C PRO A 290 -3.02 8.11 1.78
N LEU A 291 -4.13 8.87 1.78
CA LEU A 291 -4.09 10.33 1.91
C LEU A 291 -3.70 10.78 3.32
N ILE A 292 -4.27 10.16 4.36
CA ILE A 292 -3.89 10.46 5.76
C ILE A 292 -2.40 10.19 5.98
N GLY A 293 -1.89 9.10 5.44
CA GLY A 293 -0.48 8.74 5.57
C GLY A 293 0.45 9.64 4.77
N ALA A 294 0.05 10.07 3.58
CA ALA A 294 0.80 11.07 2.82
C ALA A 294 0.90 12.38 3.62
N ALA A 295 -0.22 12.88 4.18
CA ALA A 295 -0.19 14.07 5.03
C ALA A 295 0.68 13.91 6.29
N ALA A 296 0.70 12.71 6.88
CA ALA A 296 1.51 12.42 8.06
C ALA A 296 3.00 12.65 7.84
N LEU A 297 3.50 12.53 6.59
CA LEU A 297 4.90 12.80 6.25
C LEU A 297 5.35 14.22 6.63
N VAL A 298 4.46 15.18 6.61
CA VAL A 298 4.77 16.60 6.89
C VAL A 298 4.08 17.12 8.14
N LEU A 299 3.01 16.49 8.62
CA LEU A 299 2.31 16.87 9.85
C LEU A 299 2.86 16.16 11.09
N ARG A 300 3.54 15.01 10.90
CA ARG A 300 4.09 14.17 11.98
C ARG A 300 5.50 13.67 11.62
N PRO A 301 6.47 14.59 11.34
CA PRO A 301 7.81 14.26 10.88
C PRO A 301 8.65 13.51 11.93
#